data_f93825f75ab5a1adfdc3b093c33a927c
#
_entry.id   f93825f75ab5a1adfdc3b093c33a927c
#
_cell.length_a   1.000
_cell.length_b   1.000
_cell.length_c   1.000
_cell.angle_alpha   90.00
_cell.angle_beta   90.00
_cell.angle_gamma   90.00
#
_symmetry.space_group_name_H-M   'P 1'
#
loop_
_entity.id
_entity.type
_entity.pdbx_description
1 polymer ?
#
loop_
_entity_poly.entity_id
_entity_poly.type
_entity_poly.pdbx_seq_one_letter_code
_entity_poly.pdbx_strand_id
1 'polypeptide(L)'
;MILNAVVLAVAVIFAGFLAALIARGAIKGLLSRTDRQQKASAIAALVDAATEASVWNSLTPGEQVLSDRAVGQADIMVRLLPIKGAGIAANWAGHQLAEMKRASATFGYQLDPAIAEFRDRLIEWQNKPSRARKIFQGDLERWRFENTDTDRVLLDRQEAWVAQQHHEQFTPATADASTAARPFTREPGTEVVGSDTAPTTRLSQPV
;
A
#
# COMPACT_ATOMS: atom_id res chain seq x y z
N MET A 1 -40.01 -35.61 -56.61
CA MET A 1 -38.57 -35.53 -56.20
C MET A 1 -38.15 -34.19 -55.69
N ILE A 2 -38.47 -33.06 -56.31
CA ILE A 2 -38.07 -31.70 -55.86
C ILE A 2 -38.62 -31.34 -54.43
N LEU A 3 -39.87 -31.68 -54.14
CA LEU A 3 -40.49 -31.42 -52.85
C LEU A 3 -39.73 -32.10 -51.70
N ASN A 4 -39.31 -33.34 -51.83
CA ASN A 4 -38.58 -34.08 -50.85
C ASN A 4 -37.18 -33.47 -50.60
N ALA A 5 -36.50 -32.99 -51.65
CA ALA A 5 -35.24 -32.34 -51.59
C ALA A 5 -35.33 -31.00 -50.82
N VAL A 6 -36.38 -30.22 -51.05
CA VAL A 6 -36.64 -28.96 -50.34
C VAL A 6 -36.93 -29.20 -48.86
N VAL A 7 -37.76 -30.18 -48.53
CA VAL A 7 -38.07 -30.53 -47.13
C VAL A 7 -36.82 -30.98 -46.40
N LEU A 8 -35.96 -31.75 -47.03
CA LEU A 8 -34.72 -32.23 -46.42
C LEU A 8 -33.71 -31.07 -46.20
N ALA A 9 -33.61 -30.16 -47.16
CA ALA A 9 -32.77 -28.96 -47.03
C ALA A 9 -33.24 -28.07 -45.88
N VAL A 10 -34.55 -27.83 -45.75
CA VAL A 10 -35.12 -27.05 -44.64
C VAL A 10 -34.87 -27.75 -43.29
N ALA A 11 -35.05 -29.06 -43.21
CA ALA A 11 -34.79 -29.83 -42.00
C ALA A 11 -33.33 -29.74 -41.55
N VAL A 12 -32.36 -29.80 -42.48
CA VAL A 12 -30.92 -29.67 -42.16
C VAL A 12 -30.59 -28.26 -41.69
N ILE A 13 -31.14 -27.22 -42.32
CA ILE A 13 -30.94 -25.84 -41.92
C ILE A 13 -31.50 -25.63 -40.49
N PHE A 14 -32.69 -26.15 -40.23
CA PHE A 14 -33.33 -26.01 -38.89
C PHE A 14 -32.55 -26.77 -37.82
N ALA A 15 -32.09 -27.97 -38.11
CA ALA A 15 -31.23 -28.75 -37.21
C ALA A 15 -29.90 -28.04 -36.92
N GLY A 16 -29.24 -27.45 -37.94
CA GLY A 16 -28.03 -26.64 -37.76
C GLY A 16 -28.24 -25.41 -36.93
N PHE A 17 -29.36 -24.70 -37.10
CA PHE A 17 -29.71 -23.54 -36.30
C PHE A 17 -29.95 -23.91 -34.84
N LEU A 18 -30.68 -25.00 -34.60
CA LEU A 18 -30.95 -25.47 -33.22
C LEU A 18 -29.64 -25.89 -32.51
N ALA A 19 -28.77 -26.61 -33.21
CA ALA A 19 -27.47 -27.00 -32.68
C ALA A 19 -26.59 -25.77 -32.32
N ALA A 20 -26.60 -24.74 -33.18
CA ALA A 20 -25.87 -23.49 -32.93
C ALA A 20 -26.41 -22.74 -31.71
N LEU A 21 -27.72 -22.72 -31.49
CA LEU A 21 -28.32 -22.10 -30.29
C LEU A 21 -27.93 -22.83 -29.00
N ILE A 22 -27.95 -24.17 -29.01
CA ILE A 22 -27.55 -25.00 -27.86
C ILE A 22 -26.07 -24.80 -27.55
N ALA A 23 -25.20 -24.85 -28.56
CA ALA A 23 -23.76 -24.62 -28.40
C ALA A 23 -23.47 -23.23 -27.81
N ARG A 24 -24.14 -22.19 -28.33
CA ARG A 24 -23.99 -20.82 -27.80
C ARG A 24 -24.43 -20.70 -26.37
N GLY A 25 -25.51 -21.37 -25.94
CA GLY A 25 -25.97 -21.41 -24.56
C GLY A 25 -25.00 -22.12 -23.63
N ALA A 26 -24.45 -23.26 -24.07
CA ALA A 26 -23.45 -24.00 -23.28
C ALA A 26 -22.16 -23.22 -23.09
N ILE A 27 -21.62 -22.59 -24.14
CA ILE A 27 -20.40 -21.76 -24.07
C ILE A 27 -20.63 -20.56 -23.10
N LYS A 28 -21.78 -19.89 -23.23
CA LYS A 28 -22.12 -18.77 -22.34
C LYS A 28 -22.24 -19.21 -20.89
N GLY A 29 -22.79 -20.39 -20.63
CA GLY A 29 -22.88 -20.97 -19.29
C GLY A 29 -21.53 -21.28 -18.67
N LEU A 30 -20.60 -21.84 -19.45
CA LEU A 30 -19.23 -22.12 -19.00
C LEU A 30 -18.45 -20.83 -18.71
N LEU A 31 -18.50 -19.84 -19.60
CA LEU A 31 -17.85 -18.56 -19.40
C LEU A 31 -18.35 -17.83 -18.12
N SER A 32 -19.66 -17.88 -17.87
CA SER A 32 -20.22 -17.26 -16.67
C SER A 32 -19.81 -17.95 -15.36
N ARG A 33 -19.56 -19.25 -15.39
CA ARG A 33 -19.04 -19.99 -14.23
C ARG A 33 -17.58 -19.63 -13.95
N THR A 34 -16.75 -19.59 -14.97
CA THR A 34 -15.33 -19.21 -14.86
C THR A 34 -15.18 -17.77 -14.35
N ASP A 35 -15.99 -16.84 -14.88
CA ASP A 35 -16.00 -15.44 -14.43
C ASP A 35 -16.37 -15.32 -12.94
N ARG A 36 -17.40 -16.04 -12.47
CA ARG A 36 -17.76 -16.06 -11.05
C ARG A 36 -16.68 -16.65 -10.19
N GLN A 37 -16.02 -17.71 -10.65
CA GLN A 37 -14.94 -18.35 -9.92
C GLN A 37 -13.73 -17.42 -9.79
N GLN A 38 -13.34 -16.73 -10.85
CA GLN A 38 -12.26 -15.73 -10.79
C GLN A 38 -12.56 -14.59 -9.82
N LYS A 39 -13.79 -14.07 -9.84
CA LYS A 39 -14.22 -13.03 -8.90
C LYS A 39 -14.17 -13.51 -7.45
N ALA A 40 -14.66 -14.71 -7.20
CA ALA A 40 -14.64 -15.28 -5.86
C ALA A 40 -13.22 -15.55 -5.35
N SER A 41 -12.33 -16.08 -6.20
CA SER A 41 -10.94 -16.34 -5.81
C SER A 41 -10.15 -15.05 -5.53
N ALA A 42 -10.38 -13.98 -6.30
CA ALA A 42 -9.72 -12.70 -6.04
C ALA A 42 -10.18 -12.06 -4.72
N ILE A 43 -11.46 -12.14 -4.39
CA ILE A 43 -11.98 -11.66 -3.11
C ILE A 43 -11.45 -12.53 -1.96
N ALA A 44 -11.44 -13.86 -2.12
CA ALA A 44 -10.89 -14.77 -1.12
C ALA A 44 -9.43 -14.44 -0.82
N ALA A 45 -8.59 -14.22 -1.84
CA ALA A 45 -7.20 -13.85 -1.67
C ALA A 45 -7.02 -12.54 -0.87
N LEU A 46 -7.91 -11.54 -1.08
CA LEU A 46 -7.87 -10.32 -0.28
C LEU A 46 -8.31 -10.55 1.18
N VAL A 47 -9.29 -11.43 1.41
CA VAL A 47 -9.74 -11.75 2.78
C VAL A 47 -8.68 -12.56 3.52
N ASP A 48 -7.99 -13.48 2.85
CA ASP A 48 -6.85 -14.20 3.41
C ASP A 48 -5.73 -13.23 3.79
N ALA A 49 -5.41 -12.28 2.90
CA ALA A 49 -4.44 -11.21 3.18
C ALA A 49 -4.87 -10.31 4.36
N ALA A 50 -6.18 -10.08 4.56
CA ALA A 50 -6.68 -9.33 5.72
C ALA A 50 -6.51 -10.11 7.03
N THR A 51 -6.71 -11.42 6.98
CA THR A 51 -6.48 -12.30 8.14
C THR A 51 -4.99 -12.29 8.53
N GLU A 52 -4.07 -12.39 7.57
CA GLU A 52 -2.62 -12.27 7.82
C GLU A 52 -2.24 -10.87 8.35
N ALA A 53 -2.84 -9.81 7.78
CA ALA A 53 -2.62 -8.45 8.23
C ALA A 53 -3.05 -8.23 9.68
N SER A 54 -4.09 -8.92 10.14
CA SER A 54 -4.59 -8.82 11.53
C SER A 54 -3.61 -9.36 12.57
N VAL A 55 -2.75 -10.29 12.19
CA VAL A 55 -1.74 -10.91 13.05
C VAL A 55 -0.31 -10.49 12.70
N TRP A 56 -0.14 -9.43 11.90
CA TRP A 56 1.12 -9.00 11.33
C TRP A 56 2.27 -8.91 12.32
N ASN A 57 2.04 -8.35 13.49
CA ASN A 57 3.08 -8.20 14.54
C ASN A 57 3.47 -9.51 15.22
N SER A 58 2.71 -10.58 15.03
CA SER A 58 3.02 -11.92 15.54
C SER A 58 3.79 -12.76 14.53
N LEU A 59 3.91 -12.30 13.27
CA LEU A 59 4.60 -13.00 12.21
C LEU A 59 6.12 -12.80 12.32
N THR A 60 6.87 -13.83 11.96
CA THR A 60 8.31 -13.72 11.78
C THR A 60 8.65 -12.83 10.56
N PRO A 61 9.86 -12.23 10.48
CA PRO A 61 10.24 -11.41 9.33
C PRO A 61 10.11 -12.13 7.97
N GLY A 62 10.36 -13.43 7.92
CA GLY A 62 10.17 -14.23 6.72
C GLY A 62 8.70 -14.37 6.32
N GLU A 63 7.81 -14.60 7.29
CA GLU A 63 6.36 -14.68 7.08
C GLU A 63 5.79 -13.31 6.65
N GLN A 64 6.30 -12.21 7.21
CA GLN A 64 5.90 -10.86 6.81
C GLN A 64 6.19 -10.60 5.32
N VAL A 65 7.36 -11.02 4.83
CA VAL A 65 7.71 -10.91 3.39
C VAL A 65 6.77 -11.74 2.52
N LEU A 66 6.40 -12.94 2.97
CA LEU A 66 5.47 -13.80 2.22
C LEU A 66 4.06 -13.19 2.20
N SER A 67 3.60 -12.65 3.32
CA SER A 67 2.31 -11.96 3.43
C SER A 67 2.28 -10.71 2.54
N ASP A 68 3.33 -9.89 2.50
CA ASP A 68 3.41 -8.75 1.59
C ASP A 68 3.34 -9.16 0.12
N ARG A 69 3.98 -10.27 -0.24
CA ARG A 69 3.87 -10.83 -1.58
C ARG A 69 2.45 -11.29 -1.89
N ALA A 70 1.76 -11.95 -0.95
CA ALA A 70 0.39 -12.39 -1.10
C ALA A 70 -0.57 -11.18 -1.30
N VAL A 71 -0.39 -10.10 -0.53
CA VAL A 71 -1.12 -8.84 -0.72
C VAL A 71 -0.92 -8.29 -2.13
N GLY A 72 0.33 -8.23 -2.61
CA GLY A 72 0.64 -7.76 -3.96
C GLY A 72 -0.01 -8.61 -5.05
N GLN A 73 -0.04 -9.93 -4.89
CA GLN A 73 -0.71 -10.85 -5.82
C GLN A 73 -2.24 -10.64 -5.81
N ALA A 74 -2.84 -10.53 -4.63
CA ALA A 74 -4.28 -10.28 -4.49
C ALA A 74 -4.68 -8.93 -5.11
N ASP A 75 -3.88 -7.87 -4.94
CA ASP A 75 -4.08 -6.56 -5.56
C ASP A 75 -4.13 -6.67 -7.09
N ILE A 76 -3.15 -7.35 -7.69
CA ILE A 76 -3.11 -7.55 -9.14
C ILE A 76 -4.33 -8.36 -9.61
N MET A 77 -4.69 -9.43 -8.92
CA MET A 77 -5.85 -10.24 -9.26
C MET A 77 -7.14 -9.40 -9.29
N VAL A 78 -7.34 -8.55 -8.29
CA VAL A 78 -8.51 -7.66 -8.22
C VAL A 78 -8.49 -6.61 -9.32
N ARG A 79 -7.35 -5.98 -9.61
CA ARG A 79 -7.22 -4.97 -10.67
C ARG A 79 -7.55 -5.52 -12.06
N LEU A 80 -7.26 -6.79 -12.30
CA LEU A 80 -7.51 -7.46 -13.57
C LEU A 80 -8.96 -7.96 -13.72
N LEU A 81 -9.79 -7.88 -12.67
CA LEU A 81 -11.19 -8.28 -12.78
C LEU A 81 -11.97 -7.37 -13.74
N PRO A 82 -12.83 -7.94 -14.60
CA PRO A 82 -13.70 -7.17 -15.50
C PRO A 82 -14.90 -6.56 -14.72
N ILE A 83 -14.63 -5.93 -13.59
CA ILE A 83 -15.63 -5.28 -12.72
C ILE A 83 -15.39 -3.78 -12.70
N LYS A 84 -16.48 -3.01 -12.80
CA LYS A 84 -16.39 -1.54 -12.70
C LYS A 84 -15.74 -1.09 -11.40
N GLY A 85 -14.68 -0.29 -11.51
CA GLY A 85 -13.99 0.25 -10.36
C GLY A 85 -12.99 -0.71 -9.70
N ALA A 86 -12.51 -1.74 -10.41
CA ALA A 86 -11.55 -2.71 -9.91
C ALA A 86 -10.28 -2.05 -9.32
N GLY A 87 -9.68 -1.08 -10.02
CA GLY A 87 -8.54 -0.34 -9.48
C GLY A 87 -8.84 0.49 -8.25
N ILE A 88 -10.07 1.02 -8.13
CA ILE A 88 -10.51 1.77 -6.94
C ILE A 88 -10.71 0.82 -5.76
N ALA A 89 -11.33 -0.34 -6.01
CA ALA A 89 -11.51 -1.37 -4.99
C ALA A 89 -10.16 -1.91 -4.49
N ALA A 90 -9.19 -2.12 -5.38
CA ALA A 90 -7.84 -2.53 -5.03
C ALA A 90 -7.12 -1.48 -4.16
N ASN A 91 -7.20 -0.19 -4.53
CA ASN A 91 -6.62 0.88 -3.72
C ASN A 91 -7.28 0.98 -2.33
N TRP A 92 -8.61 0.88 -2.28
CA TRP A 92 -9.34 0.87 -1.02
C TRP A 92 -8.94 -0.32 -0.14
N ALA A 93 -8.88 -1.52 -0.73
CA ALA A 93 -8.46 -2.73 -0.02
C ALA A 93 -7.02 -2.63 0.49
N GLY A 94 -6.09 -2.12 -0.33
CA GLY A 94 -4.70 -1.91 0.08
C GLY A 94 -4.57 -0.98 1.28
N HIS A 95 -5.36 0.10 1.32
CA HIS A 95 -5.38 1.00 2.47
C HIS A 95 -5.92 0.29 3.73
N GLN A 96 -7.04 -0.43 3.62
CA GLN A 96 -7.61 -1.19 4.74
C GLN A 96 -6.64 -2.23 5.29
N LEU A 97 -5.93 -2.96 4.42
CA LEU A 97 -4.91 -3.92 4.83
C LEU A 97 -3.75 -3.24 5.58
N ALA A 98 -3.32 -2.07 5.13
CA ALA A 98 -2.28 -1.29 5.82
C ALA A 98 -2.75 -0.81 7.20
N GLU A 99 -4.03 -0.42 7.35
CA GLU A 99 -4.63 -0.08 8.64
C GLU A 99 -4.69 -1.29 9.58
N MET A 100 -5.11 -2.46 9.08
CA MET A 100 -5.14 -3.69 9.87
C MET A 100 -3.74 -4.08 10.35
N LYS A 101 -2.71 -3.96 9.51
CA LYS A 101 -1.31 -4.18 9.91
C LYS A 101 -0.88 -3.24 11.04
N ARG A 102 -1.22 -1.96 10.95
CA ARG A 102 -0.92 -0.98 12.01
C ARG A 102 -1.67 -1.29 13.30
N ALA A 103 -2.96 -1.61 13.19
CA ALA A 103 -3.81 -1.94 14.33
C ALA A 103 -3.43 -3.27 14.99
N SER A 104 -2.83 -4.21 14.27
CA SER A 104 -2.40 -5.51 14.81
C SER A 104 -1.39 -5.38 15.96
N ALA A 105 -0.63 -4.27 16.00
CA ALA A 105 0.28 -3.94 17.10
C ALA A 105 -0.45 -3.70 18.43
N THR A 106 -1.70 -3.23 18.37
CA THR A 106 -2.44 -2.75 19.54
C THR A 106 -3.66 -3.64 19.85
N PHE A 107 -4.33 -4.18 18.83
CA PHE A 107 -5.65 -4.81 18.96
C PHE A 107 -5.77 -6.16 18.24
N GLY A 108 -4.70 -6.95 18.12
CA GLY A 108 -4.62 -8.12 17.24
C GLY A 108 -5.86 -9.06 17.22
N TYR A 109 -6.44 -9.41 18.36
CA TYR A 109 -7.62 -10.29 18.43
C TYR A 109 -8.98 -9.57 18.30
N GLN A 110 -9.01 -8.24 18.25
CA GLN A 110 -10.25 -7.44 18.08
C GLN A 110 -10.49 -7.05 16.61
N LEU A 111 -9.68 -7.56 15.67
CA LEU A 111 -9.79 -7.22 14.25
C LEU A 111 -10.80 -8.09 13.48
N ASP A 112 -11.34 -9.16 14.09
CA ASP A 112 -12.35 -10.01 13.45
C ASP A 112 -13.55 -9.23 12.87
N PRO A 113 -14.13 -8.24 13.58
CA PRO A 113 -15.21 -7.43 13.01
C PRO A 113 -14.76 -6.59 11.81
N ALA A 114 -13.52 -6.08 11.82
CA ALA A 114 -12.96 -5.32 10.71
C ALA A 114 -12.73 -6.19 9.47
N ILE A 115 -12.27 -7.43 9.66
CA ILE A 115 -12.12 -8.42 8.57
C ILE A 115 -13.50 -8.77 8.01
N ALA A 116 -14.50 -8.96 8.86
CA ALA A 116 -15.86 -9.25 8.43
C ALA A 116 -16.45 -8.09 7.61
N GLU A 117 -16.30 -6.84 8.06
CA GLU A 117 -16.72 -5.65 7.32
C GLU A 117 -15.98 -5.53 5.99
N PHE A 118 -14.67 -5.71 5.98
CA PHE A 118 -13.84 -5.71 4.78
C PHE A 118 -14.35 -6.69 3.73
N ARG A 119 -14.59 -7.94 4.14
CA ARG A 119 -15.15 -8.99 3.29
C ARG A 119 -16.53 -8.58 2.74
N ASP A 120 -17.43 -8.09 3.59
CA ASP A 120 -18.80 -7.76 3.22
C ASP A 120 -18.82 -6.60 2.23
N ARG A 121 -17.93 -5.60 2.37
CA ARG A 121 -17.73 -4.49 1.42
C ARG A 121 -17.25 -4.98 0.06
N LEU A 122 -16.32 -5.94 0.01
CA LEU A 122 -15.86 -6.53 -1.25
C LEU A 122 -16.96 -7.35 -1.94
N ILE A 123 -17.77 -8.08 -1.17
CA ILE A 123 -18.94 -8.81 -1.70
C ILE A 123 -19.99 -7.81 -2.23
N GLU A 124 -20.24 -6.70 -1.52
CA GLU A 124 -21.14 -5.64 -2.02
C GLU A 124 -20.61 -5.06 -3.34
N TRP A 125 -19.31 -4.81 -3.45
CA TRP A 125 -18.71 -4.34 -4.69
C TRP A 125 -18.89 -5.33 -5.84
N GLN A 126 -18.73 -6.63 -5.61
CA GLN A 126 -18.98 -7.67 -6.61
C GLN A 126 -20.43 -7.62 -7.12
N ASN A 127 -21.39 -7.41 -6.22
CA ASN A 127 -22.80 -7.44 -6.52
C ASN A 127 -23.32 -6.10 -7.08
N LYS A 128 -22.82 -4.98 -6.56
CA LYS A 128 -23.27 -3.61 -6.90
C LYS A 128 -22.08 -2.68 -7.19
N PRO A 129 -21.30 -2.93 -8.24
CA PRO A 129 -20.00 -2.30 -8.46
C PRO A 129 -20.07 -0.77 -8.61
N SER A 130 -21.14 -0.25 -9.22
CA SER A 130 -21.30 1.21 -9.42
C SER A 130 -21.55 1.96 -8.12
N ARG A 131 -22.26 1.35 -7.16
CA ARG A 131 -22.52 1.93 -5.85
C ARG A 131 -21.29 1.86 -4.96
N ALA A 132 -20.73 0.67 -4.82
CA ALA A 132 -19.57 0.44 -3.98
C ALA A 132 -18.35 1.27 -4.44
N ARG A 133 -18.14 1.42 -5.75
CA ARG A 133 -17.10 2.29 -6.31
C ARG A 133 -17.20 3.72 -5.77
N LYS A 134 -18.41 4.31 -5.69
CA LYS A 134 -18.59 5.67 -5.18
C LYS A 134 -18.23 5.77 -3.70
N ILE A 135 -18.59 4.75 -2.91
CA ILE A 135 -18.26 4.67 -1.49
C ILE A 135 -16.75 4.59 -1.32
N PHE A 136 -16.08 3.67 -2.03
CA PHE A 136 -14.63 3.52 -1.99
C PHE A 136 -13.87 4.78 -2.42
N GLN A 137 -14.38 5.50 -3.44
CA GLN A 137 -13.81 6.78 -3.83
C GLN A 137 -13.91 7.82 -2.70
N GLY A 138 -15.08 7.95 -2.07
CA GLY A 138 -15.28 8.86 -0.95
C GLY A 138 -14.38 8.53 0.24
N ASP A 139 -14.20 7.23 0.56
CA ASP A 139 -13.28 6.80 1.62
C ASP A 139 -11.83 7.17 1.28
N LEU A 140 -11.38 6.87 0.05
CA LEU A 140 -10.02 7.19 -0.41
C LEU A 140 -9.75 8.70 -0.42
N GLU A 141 -10.71 9.52 -0.81
CA GLU A 141 -10.60 10.98 -0.76
C GLU A 141 -10.49 11.48 0.68
N ARG A 142 -11.34 10.99 1.59
CA ARG A 142 -11.29 11.34 3.01
C ARG A 142 -9.92 11.01 3.61
N TRP A 143 -9.40 9.81 3.42
CA TRP A 143 -8.09 9.40 3.93
C TRP A 143 -6.94 10.22 3.35
N ARG A 144 -7.06 10.66 2.10
CA ARG A 144 -6.06 11.55 1.51
C ARG A 144 -6.01 12.89 2.22
N PHE A 145 -7.16 13.47 2.58
CA PHE A 145 -7.21 14.72 3.34
C PHE A 145 -6.67 14.53 4.75
N GLU A 146 -7.05 13.47 5.45
CA GLU A 146 -6.57 13.16 6.80
C GLU A 146 -5.03 12.99 6.82
N ASN A 147 -4.46 12.29 5.84
CA ASN A 147 -3.00 12.15 5.71
C ASN A 147 -2.32 13.48 5.43
N THR A 148 -2.89 14.33 4.55
CA THR A 148 -2.32 15.64 4.22
C THR A 148 -2.31 16.56 5.45
N ASP A 149 -3.34 16.54 6.27
CA ASP A 149 -3.38 17.34 7.49
C ASP A 149 -2.38 16.82 8.54
N THR A 150 -2.25 15.50 8.66
CA THR A 150 -1.25 14.88 9.53
C THR A 150 0.18 15.23 9.09
N ASP A 151 0.47 15.16 7.79
CA ASP A 151 1.77 15.52 7.21
C ASP A 151 2.10 17.00 7.47
N ARG A 152 1.13 17.91 7.33
CA ARG A 152 1.31 19.33 7.66
C ARG A 152 1.68 19.54 9.13
N VAL A 153 0.96 18.89 10.05
CA VAL A 153 1.25 18.98 11.48
C VAL A 153 2.66 18.44 11.80
N LEU A 154 3.11 17.40 11.10
CA LEU A 154 4.47 16.86 11.27
C LEU A 154 5.53 17.83 10.74
N LEU A 155 5.29 18.43 9.56
CA LEU A 155 6.19 19.45 9.00
C LEU A 155 6.29 20.68 9.89
N ASP A 156 5.16 21.19 10.39
CA ASP A 156 5.14 22.34 11.32
C ASP A 156 5.92 22.04 12.62
N ARG A 157 5.81 20.82 13.16
CA ARG A 157 6.60 20.40 14.32
C ARG A 157 8.09 20.30 14.01
N GLN A 158 8.43 19.79 12.85
CA GLN A 158 9.82 19.67 12.40
C GLN A 158 10.43 21.06 12.23
N GLU A 159 9.72 22.00 11.60
CA GLU A 159 10.16 23.37 11.44
C GLU A 159 10.32 24.09 12.79
N ALA A 160 9.37 23.92 13.72
CA ALA A 160 9.44 24.46 15.05
C ALA A 160 10.64 23.91 15.83
N TRP A 161 10.91 22.60 15.72
CA TRP A 161 12.07 21.98 16.34
C TRP A 161 13.39 22.50 15.78
N VAL A 162 13.51 22.63 14.45
CA VAL A 162 14.69 23.19 13.80
C VAL A 162 14.90 24.65 14.21
N ALA A 163 13.83 25.45 14.26
CA ALA A 163 13.90 26.85 14.71
C ALA A 163 14.37 26.96 16.16
N GLN A 164 13.89 26.05 17.04
CA GLN A 164 14.31 26.02 18.44
C GLN A 164 15.79 25.66 18.59
N GLN A 165 16.28 24.64 17.87
CA GLN A 165 17.72 24.31 17.83
C GLN A 165 18.59 25.45 17.34
N HIS A 166 18.15 26.16 16.30
CA HIS A 166 18.86 27.35 15.82
C HIS A 166 18.92 28.46 16.88
N HIS A 167 17.82 28.69 17.61
CA HIS A 167 17.81 29.65 18.69
C HIS A 167 18.76 29.26 19.81
N GLU A 168 18.81 28.02 20.23
CA GLU A 168 19.72 27.53 21.26
C GLU A 168 21.19 27.62 20.85
N GLN A 169 21.52 27.36 19.59
CA GLN A 169 22.88 27.43 19.05
C GLN A 169 23.36 28.87 18.82
N PHE A 170 22.45 29.79 18.49
CA PHE A 170 22.79 31.19 18.18
C PHE A 170 22.31 32.22 19.20
N THR A 171 21.81 31.80 20.37
CA THR A 171 21.64 32.73 21.47
C THR A 171 23.04 33.12 21.95
N PRO A 172 23.50 34.36 21.74
CA PRO A 172 24.79 34.78 22.26
C PRO A 172 24.70 34.60 23.78
N ALA A 173 25.60 33.80 24.33
CA ALA A 173 25.78 33.77 25.76
C ALA A 173 25.93 35.23 26.18
N THR A 174 24.96 35.76 26.91
CA THR A 174 25.07 37.06 27.55
C THR A 174 26.30 36.94 28.42
N ALA A 175 27.43 37.43 27.89
CA ALA A 175 28.65 37.53 28.64
C ALA A 175 28.29 38.30 29.89
N ASP A 176 28.34 37.65 31.02
CA ASP A 176 28.48 38.32 32.30
C ASP A 176 29.72 39.24 32.18
N ALA A 177 29.46 40.46 31.79
CA ALA A 177 30.44 41.54 31.81
C ALA A 177 30.65 41.96 33.24
N SER A 178 31.26 41.12 34.02
CA SER A 178 31.84 41.50 35.31
C SER A 178 32.96 40.54 35.67
N THR A 179 34.07 40.67 34.98
CA THR A 179 35.37 40.35 35.58
C THR A 179 36.43 41.22 34.92
N ALA A 180 36.78 42.22 35.71
CA ALA A 180 38.01 43.00 35.76
C ALA A 180 39.05 42.84 34.61
N ALA A 181 39.29 43.92 33.92
CA ALA A 181 40.47 44.16 33.14
C ALA A 181 41.74 43.90 33.97
N ARG A 182 42.50 42.85 33.60
CA ARG A 182 43.89 42.73 34.00
C ARG A 182 44.75 43.29 32.83
N PRO A 183 45.65 44.20 33.07
CA PRO A 183 46.54 44.72 32.06
C PRO A 183 47.52 43.64 31.63
N PHE A 184 47.63 43.43 30.34
CA PHE A 184 48.58 42.51 29.71
C PHE A 184 49.98 43.16 29.74
N THR A 185 50.84 42.62 30.60
CA THR A 185 52.26 42.95 30.59
C THR A 185 52.94 42.12 29.46
N ARG A 186 53.50 42.83 28.48
CA ARG A 186 54.20 42.29 27.34
C ARG A 186 55.63 41.99 27.75
N GLU A 187 56.03 40.73 27.74
CA GLU A 187 57.44 40.37 27.75
C GLU A 187 57.85 39.77 26.37
N PRO A 188 59.01 40.14 25.82
CA PRO A 188 59.44 39.68 24.52
C PRO A 188 60.43 38.51 24.65
N GLY A 189 60.29 37.59 23.68
CA GLY A 189 61.41 36.73 23.27
C GLY A 189 61.31 35.26 23.68
N THR A 190 61.07 34.36 22.76
CA THR A 190 62.17 33.54 22.19
C THR A 190 61.61 32.61 21.11
N GLU A 191 62.27 32.64 20.02
CA GLU A 191 62.17 31.80 18.84
C GLU A 191 62.62 30.37 19.20
N VAL A 192 61.86 29.31 18.81
CA VAL A 192 62.41 27.99 18.44
C VAL A 192 61.60 27.32 17.36
N VAL A 193 62.22 27.09 16.30
CA VAL A 193 61.94 26.25 15.17
C VAL A 193 61.76 24.77 15.59
N GLY A 194 60.76 24.07 15.01
CA GLY A 194 60.65 22.64 15.16
C GLY A 194 59.51 22.09 14.26
N SER A 195 59.89 21.74 13.03
CA SER A 195 59.18 20.90 12.10
C SER A 195 59.02 19.50 12.70
N ASP A 196 57.81 18.95 12.71
CA ASP A 196 57.68 17.51 12.60
C ASP A 196 56.38 17.10 11.91
N THR A 197 56.62 16.34 10.89
CA THR A 197 55.72 15.71 9.93
C THR A 197 55.12 14.47 10.58
N ALA A 198 53.78 14.36 10.65
CA ALA A 198 53.12 13.11 11.05
C ALA A 198 52.55 12.37 9.84
N PRO A 199 52.80 11.05 9.72
CA PRO A 199 52.40 10.29 8.55
C PRO A 199 50.95 9.79 8.61
N THR A 200 50.31 9.91 7.47
CA THR A 200 49.02 9.36 7.15
C THR A 200 49.03 7.84 7.15
N THR A 201 48.30 7.20 8.04
CA THR A 201 48.10 5.77 8.02
C THR A 201 46.90 5.41 7.15
N ARG A 202 47.19 4.76 6.02
CA ARG A 202 46.26 4.18 5.07
C ARG A 202 45.78 2.83 5.63
N LEU A 203 44.50 2.66 5.93
CA LEU A 203 43.89 1.37 6.26
C LEU A 203 43.50 0.64 4.97
N SER A 204 44.14 -0.48 4.74
CA SER A 204 43.87 -1.44 3.67
C SER A 204 42.60 -2.25 4.01
N GLN A 205 41.75 -2.44 3.00
CA GLN A 205 40.68 -3.45 3.03
C GLN A 205 41.29 -4.85 2.77
N PRO A 206 40.79 -5.90 3.38
CA PRO A 206 40.95 -7.27 2.88
C PRO A 206 39.69 -7.71 2.09
N VAL A 207 39.98 -8.54 1.15
CA VAL A 207 39.22 -9.33 0.17
C VAL A 207 38.03 -10.07 0.73
#